data_f06afb7f7f588f9eb2222300ed704455
#
_entry.id   f06afb7f7f588f9eb2222300ed704455
#
_cell.length_a   1.000
_cell.length_b   1.000
_cell.length_c   1.000
_cell.angle_alpha   90.00
_cell.angle_beta   90.00
_cell.angle_gamma   90.00
#
_symmetry.space_group_name_H-M   'P 1'
#
loop_
_entity.id
_entity.type
_entity.pdbx_description
1 polymer ?
#
loop_
_entity_poly.entity_id
_entity_poly.type
_entity_poly.pdbx_seq_one_letter_code
_entity_poly.pdbx_strand_id
1 'polypeptide(L)'
;MMESNGLADSASASRKVRVLLDTDANNEIDDQHAIAYLLLSGDSFVLEGITVNKTNNGGDIFEQAAEAERVIKLCDMDDRISVSLGATASFLDIESNVDQQKFDGVDAVDLMIKRAHRQASDPLVILAIGKLTNVALAIRKDPTIIPKIKILWLGTNFPIAGEYNLDSDPESVNFVISSGALIEIAVVRYKQSTGTAMVTVTPKD
;
A
#
# COMPACT_ATOMS: atom_id res chain seq x y z
N MET A 1 -7.88 19.02 -56.91
CA MET A 1 -7.66 17.87 -56.07
C MET A 1 -6.90 18.36 -54.83
N MET A 2 -7.62 18.55 -53.74
CA MET A 2 -7.01 18.90 -52.44
C MET A 2 -6.99 17.64 -51.59
N GLU A 3 -5.78 17.16 -51.28
CA GLU A 3 -5.57 16.05 -50.38
C GLU A 3 -5.79 16.55 -48.95
N SER A 4 -6.79 15.99 -48.31
CA SER A 4 -7.03 16.18 -46.86
C SER A 4 -6.08 15.28 -46.07
N ASN A 5 -5.01 15.86 -45.53
CA ASN A 5 -4.18 15.21 -44.52
C ASN A 5 -5.00 15.01 -43.24
N GLY A 6 -5.47 13.77 -43.03
CA GLY A 6 -6.04 13.33 -41.77
C GLY A 6 -4.93 13.20 -40.73
N LEU A 7 -4.84 14.17 -39.82
CA LEU A 7 -4.11 14.04 -38.56
C LEU A 7 -4.83 12.98 -37.73
N ALA A 8 -4.28 11.78 -37.69
CA ALA A 8 -4.68 10.76 -36.73
C ALA A 8 -4.28 11.26 -35.33
N ASP A 9 -5.28 11.66 -34.58
CA ASP A 9 -5.16 11.99 -33.16
C ASP A 9 -4.81 10.70 -32.42
N SER A 10 -3.52 10.41 -32.25
CA SER A 10 -3.04 9.35 -31.35
C SER A 10 -3.24 9.82 -29.94
N ALA A 11 -4.44 9.62 -29.39
CA ALA A 11 -4.68 9.74 -27.97
C ALA A 11 -3.66 8.82 -27.27
N SER A 12 -2.64 9.40 -26.66
CA SER A 12 -1.69 8.70 -25.81
C SER A 12 -2.51 8.06 -24.68
N ALA A 13 -2.73 6.75 -24.75
CA ALA A 13 -3.35 6.02 -23.68
C ALA A 13 -2.54 6.32 -22.40
N SER A 14 -3.16 6.96 -21.43
CA SER A 14 -2.48 7.31 -20.18
C SER A 14 -1.97 6.04 -19.54
N ARG A 15 -0.68 6.03 -19.19
CA ARG A 15 -0.02 4.86 -18.65
C ARG A 15 -0.54 4.61 -17.23
N LYS A 16 -1.11 3.42 -17.01
CA LYS A 16 -1.66 3.06 -15.69
C LYS A 16 -0.53 2.87 -14.67
N VAL A 17 -0.74 3.34 -13.45
CA VAL A 17 0.19 3.18 -12.35
C VAL A 17 0.06 1.77 -11.77
N ARG A 18 1.19 1.08 -11.59
CA ARG A 18 1.26 -0.21 -10.92
C ARG A 18 1.21 0.00 -9.41
N VAL A 19 0.25 -0.60 -8.73
CA VAL A 19 0.03 -0.42 -7.28
C VAL A 19 -0.04 -1.78 -6.58
N LEU A 20 0.63 -1.90 -5.45
CA LEU A 20 0.38 -2.91 -4.43
C LEU A 20 -0.10 -2.16 -3.18
N LEU A 21 -1.24 -2.55 -2.64
CA LEU A 21 -1.81 -1.96 -1.43
C LEU A 21 -1.38 -2.77 -0.20
N ASP A 22 -0.89 -2.08 0.85
CA ASP A 22 -0.64 -2.65 2.18
C ASP A 22 -1.50 -1.92 3.22
N THR A 23 -2.35 -2.65 3.95
CA THR A 23 -3.48 -2.10 4.71
C THR A 23 -3.73 -2.87 6.01
N ASP A 24 -4.33 -2.24 7.01
CA ASP A 24 -4.96 -2.86 8.18
C ASP A 24 -6.49 -2.72 8.11
N ALA A 25 -7.05 -3.28 7.06
CA ALA A 25 -8.38 -3.08 6.49
C ALA A 25 -9.57 -3.13 7.46
N ASN A 26 -9.46 -3.83 8.58
CA ASN A 26 -10.51 -3.95 9.60
C ASN A 26 -10.36 -2.93 10.74
N ASN A 27 -9.43 -1.98 10.62
CA ASN A 27 -9.21 -0.95 11.64
C ASN A 27 -10.20 0.21 11.49
N GLU A 28 -10.17 0.91 10.35
CA GLU A 28 -11.00 2.09 10.07
C GLU A 28 -11.60 2.03 8.66
N ILE A 29 -12.67 2.79 8.41
CA ILE A 29 -13.45 2.74 7.15
C ILE A 29 -12.69 3.30 5.94
N ASP A 30 -11.70 4.13 6.14
CA ASP A 30 -10.89 4.73 5.07
C ASP A 30 -10.07 3.68 4.31
N ASP A 31 -9.57 2.64 4.98
CA ASP A 31 -8.94 1.48 4.33
C ASP A 31 -9.90 0.80 3.35
N GLN A 32 -11.15 0.59 3.74
CA GLN A 32 -12.18 -0.02 2.91
C GLN A 32 -12.49 0.85 1.68
N HIS A 33 -12.54 2.17 1.86
CA HIS A 33 -12.69 3.12 0.76
C HIS A 33 -11.50 3.09 -0.19
N ALA A 34 -10.27 3.02 0.33
CA ALA A 34 -9.06 2.93 -0.48
C ALA A 34 -9.03 1.66 -1.32
N ILE A 35 -9.39 0.51 -0.75
CA ILE A 35 -9.53 -0.77 -1.47
C ILE A 35 -10.53 -0.63 -2.62
N ALA A 36 -11.75 -0.15 -2.32
CA ALA A 36 -12.82 0.00 -3.32
C ALA A 36 -12.40 1.00 -4.41
N TYR A 37 -11.78 2.13 -4.05
CA TYR A 37 -11.31 3.13 -4.99
C TYR A 37 -10.28 2.56 -5.98
N LEU A 38 -9.29 1.82 -5.50
CA LEU A 38 -8.28 1.18 -6.36
C LEU A 38 -8.90 0.15 -7.30
N LEU A 39 -9.80 -0.69 -6.80
CA LEU A 39 -10.48 -1.72 -7.58
C LEU A 39 -11.35 -1.15 -8.70
N LEU A 40 -12.07 -0.07 -8.41
CA LEU A 40 -13.00 0.57 -9.34
C LEU A 40 -12.33 1.59 -10.27
N SER A 41 -11.06 1.96 -10.02
CA SER A 41 -10.29 2.92 -10.83
C SER A 41 -9.33 2.23 -11.83
N GLY A 42 -9.76 1.13 -12.43
CA GLY A 42 -8.95 0.33 -13.36
C GLY A 42 -8.46 1.04 -14.62
N ASP A 43 -8.95 2.24 -14.92
CA ASP A 43 -8.42 3.08 -16.00
C ASP A 43 -7.13 3.81 -15.60
N SER A 44 -6.92 4.04 -14.31
CA SER A 44 -5.76 4.76 -13.76
C SER A 44 -4.72 3.83 -13.13
N PHE A 45 -5.16 2.70 -12.56
CA PHE A 45 -4.31 1.81 -11.79
C PHE A 45 -4.33 0.37 -12.31
N VAL A 46 -3.21 -0.31 -12.11
CA VAL A 46 -3.11 -1.77 -12.17
C VAL A 46 -2.83 -2.24 -10.74
N LEU A 47 -3.85 -2.70 -10.02
CA LEU A 47 -3.67 -3.27 -8.69
C LEU A 47 -3.04 -4.66 -8.83
N GLU A 48 -1.83 -4.84 -8.29
CA GLU A 48 -1.05 -6.07 -8.44
C GLU A 48 -1.15 -7.01 -7.23
N GLY A 49 -1.83 -6.60 -6.18
CA GLY A 49 -2.12 -7.38 -5.00
C GLY A 49 -2.47 -6.50 -3.80
N ILE A 50 -3.03 -7.14 -2.79
CA ILE A 50 -3.30 -6.53 -1.49
C ILE A 50 -2.59 -7.37 -0.44
N THR A 51 -1.86 -6.71 0.46
CA THR A 51 -1.26 -7.30 1.65
C THR A 51 -1.91 -6.67 2.88
N VAL A 52 -2.05 -7.46 3.93
CA VAL A 52 -2.58 -6.94 5.20
C VAL A 52 -1.52 -6.99 6.28
N ASN A 53 -1.62 -6.14 7.27
CA ASN A 53 -0.82 -6.17 8.48
C ASN A 53 -1.72 -6.02 9.70
N LYS A 54 -1.23 -6.45 10.87
CA LYS A 54 -1.96 -6.32 12.13
C LYS A 54 -1.47 -5.09 12.88
N THR A 55 -2.39 -4.21 13.19
CA THR A 55 -2.20 -3.08 14.11
C THR A 55 -2.91 -3.36 15.45
N ASN A 56 -2.99 -2.36 16.34
CA ASN A 56 -3.57 -2.55 17.67
C ASN A 56 -5.09 -2.74 17.65
N ASN A 57 -5.76 -2.20 16.64
CA ASN A 57 -7.21 -2.30 16.44
C ASN A 57 -7.54 -3.25 15.28
N GLY A 58 -8.82 -3.53 15.07
CA GLY A 58 -9.29 -4.32 13.92
C GLY A 58 -9.05 -5.83 14.04
N GLY A 59 -8.74 -6.33 15.24
CA GLY A 59 -8.64 -7.76 15.49
C GLY A 59 -7.31 -8.41 15.08
N ASP A 60 -7.35 -9.68 14.71
CA ASP A 60 -6.17 -10.42 14.29
C ASP A 60 -5.90 -10.28 12.77
N ILE A 61 -4.84 -10.90 12.29
CA ILE A 61 -4.44 -10.82 10.87
C ILE A 61 -5.48 -11.46 9.93
N PHE A 62 -6.22 -12.44 10.39
CA PHE A 62 -7.26 -13.09 9.59
C PHE A 62 -8.51 -12.22 9.50
N GLU A 63 -8.83 -11.44 10.55
CA GLU A 63 -9.91 -10.45 10.52
C GLU A 63 -9.57 -9.29 9.59
N GLN A 64 -8.30 -8.85 9.56
CA GLN A 64 -7.82 -7.87 8.56
C GLN A 64 -7.99 -8.40 7.12
N ALA A 65 -7.58 -9.64 6.87
CA ALA A 65 -7.72 -10.25 5.56
C ALA A 65 -9.19 -10.44 5.16
N ALA A 66 -10.02 -10.94 6.08
CA ALA A 66 -11.44 -11.16 5.82
C ALA A 66 -12.18 -9.87 5.46
N GLU A 67 -11.82 -8.74 6.07
CA GLU A 67 -12.42 -7.45 5.72
C GLU A 67 -11.96 -6.97 4.35
N ALA A 68 -10.67 -7.08 4.01
CA ALA A 68 -10.19 -6.77 2.67
C ALA A 68 -10.89 -7.65 1.60
N GLU A 69 -11.01 -8.95 1.84
CA GLU A 69 -11.72 -9.88 0.95
C GLU A 69 -13.21 -9.54 0.81
N ARG A 70 -13.85 -9.11 1.90
CA ARG A 70 -15.24 -8.66 1.88
C ARG A 70 -15.42 -7.47 0.93
N VAL A 71 -14.53 -6.48 0.98
CA VAL A 71 -14.60 -5.31 0.09
C VAL A 71 -14.32 -5.71 -1.36
N ILE A 72 -13.32 -6.56 -1.61
CA ILE A 72 -13.00 -7.09 -2.95
C ILE A 72 -14.23 -7.76 -3.55
N LYS A 73 -14.93 -8.59 -2.77
CA LYS A 73 -16.15 -9.28 -3.20
C LYS A 73 -17.30 -8.32 -3.49
N LEU A 74 -17.46 -7.26 -2.70
CA LEU A 74 -18.46 -6.22 -2.96
C LEU A 74 -18.21 -5.44 -4.25
N CYS A 75 -16.95 -5.44 -4.73
CA CYS A 75 -16.55 -4.83 -6.01
C CYS A 75 -16.57 -5.84 -7.19
N ASP A 76 -17.04 -7.07 -6.99
CA ASP A 76 -17.04 -8.15 -7.99
C ASP A 76 -15.65 -8.44 -8.58
N MET A 77 -14.61 -8.45 -7.72
CA MET A 77 -13.20 -8.64 -8.10
C MET A 77 -12.52 -9.83 -7.41
N ASP A 78 -13.26 -10.69 -6.74
CA ASP A 78 -12.74 -11.81 -5.93
C ASP A 78 -12.05 -12.92 -6.75
N ASP A 79 -12.31 -13.00 -8.04
CA ASP A 79 -11.59 -13.87 -8.99
C ASP A 79 -10.28 -13.26 -9.52
N ARG A 80 -9.99 -12.00 -9.25
CA ARG A 80 -8.88 -11.23 -9.85
C ARG A 80 -7.79 -10.82 -8.89
N ILE A 81 -8.17 -10.52 -7.64
CA ILE A 81 -7.27 -10.00 -6.62
C ILE A 81 -7.33 -10.88 -5.39
N SER A 82 -6.16 -11.32 -4.93
CA SER A 82 -6.02 -12.06 -3.69
C SER A 82 -5.38 -11.20 -2.60
N VAL A 83 -5.70 -11.51 -1.36
CA VAL A 83 -5.10 -10.92 -0.16
C VAL A 83 -3.99 -11.84 0.33
N SER A 84 -2.84 -11.27 0.71
CA SER A 84 -1.73 -12.00 1.33
C SER A 84 -1.56 -11.57 2.78
N LEU A 85 -1.44 -12.55 3.67
CA LEU A 85 -1.25 -12.30 5.09
C LEU A 85 0.15 -11.71 5.34
N GLY A 86 0.20 -10.64 6.11
CA GLY A 86 1.44 -9.97 6.49
C GLY A 86 1.73 -10.10 7.98
N ALA A 87 2.62 -9.22 8.45
CA ALA A 87 3.19 -9.26 9.78
C ALA A 87 2.17 -8.99 10.90
N THR A 88 2.19 -9.82 11.92
CA THR A 88 1.43 -9.64 13.14
C THR A 88 2.24 -8.92 14.23
N ALA A 89 3.54 -9.19 14.31
CA ALA A 89 4.46 -8.57 15.25
C ALA A 89 5.11 -7.29 14.69
N SER A 90 6.03 -6.68 15.45
CA SER A 90 6.81 -5.52 15.02
C SER A 90 7.98 -5.90 14.11
N PHE A 91 8.54 -4.92 13.42
CA PHE A 91 9.72 -5.11 12.58
C PHE A 91 10.89 -5.74 13.35
N LEU A 92 11.22 -5.21 14.53
CA LEU A 92 12.34 -5.72 15.33
C LEU A 92 12.15 -7.17 15.82
N ASP A 93 10.92 -7.59 16.05
CA ASP A 93 10.63 -8.96 16.47
C ASP A 93 10.85 -9.98 15.34
N ILE A 94 10.75 -9.54 14.08
CA ILE A 94 10.73 -10.41 12.90
C ILE A 94 12.04 -10.32 12.10
N GLU A 95 12.68 -9.15 12.02
CA GLU A 95 13.76 -8.86 11.04
C GLU A 95 14.91 -9.87 11.04
N SER A 96 15.24 -10.45 12.20
CA SER A 96 16.30 -11.46 12.32
C SER A 96 15.94 -12.81 11.66
N ASN A 97 14.68 -13.01 11.33
CA ASN A 97 14.14 -14.26 10.79
C ASN A 97 13.79 -14.19 9.30
N VAL A 98 13.96 -13.04 8.64
CA VAL A 98 13.52 -12.84 7.24
C VAL A 98 14.19 -13.76 6.22
N ASP A 99 15.37 -14.28 6.53
CA ASP A 99 16.10 -15.24 5.69
C ASP A 99 15.60 -16.68 5.84
N GLN A 100 14.73 -16.95 6.80
CA GLN A 100 14.10 -18.25 6.98
C GLN A 100 13.00 -18.46 5.94
N GLN A 101 12.75 -19.74 5.61
CA GLN A 101 11.67 -20.10 4.68
C GLN A 101 10.27 -19.72 5.20
N LYS A 102 10.10 -19.68 6.52
CA LYS A 102 8.86 -19.30 7.18
C LYS A 102 9.15 -18.29 8.29
N PHE A 103 8.50 -17.18 8.25
CA PHE A 103 8.50 -16.14 9.30
C PHE A 103 7.17 -15.40 9.27
N ASP A 104 6.89 -14.62 10.30
CA ASP A 104 5.68 -13.82 10.39
C ASP A 104 5.63 -12.74 9.29
N GLY A 105 4.62 -12.80 8.43
CA GLY A 105 4.45 -11.90 7.29
C GLY A 105 5.11 -12.37 5.98
N VAL A 106 5.63 -13.59 5.90
CA VAL A 106 6.33 -14.10 4.70
C VAL A 106 5.53 -13.97 3.41
N ASP A 107 4.22 -14.22 3.45
CA ASP A 107 3.39 -14.19 2.24
C ASP A 107 3.27 -12.78 1.65
N ALA A 108 3.09 -11.76 2.50
CA ALA A 108 3.08 -10.37 2.08
C ALA A 108 4.44 -9.91 1.56
N VAL A 109 5.52 -10.25 2.28
CA VAL A 109 6.90 -9.91 1.92
C VAL A 109 7.28 -10.52 0.57
N ASP A 110 7.00 -11.80 0.37
CA ASP A 110 7.32 -12.49 -0.89
C ASP A 110 6.49 -11.95 -2.07
N LEU A 111 5.22 -11.58 -1.82
CA LEU A 111 4.40 -10.91 -2.84
C LEU A 111 5.01 -9.56 -3.24
N MET A 112 5.39 -8.71 -2.28
CA MET A 112 6.00 -7.40 -2.53
C MET A 112 7.28 -7.54 -3.36
N ILE A 113 8.18 -8.44 -2.96
CA ILE A 113 9.44 -8.72 -3.66
C ILE A 113 9.16 -9.22 -5.09
N LYS A 114 8.27 -10.20 -5.24
CA LYS A 114 7.89 -10.74 -6.53
C LYS A 114 7.33 -9.68 -7.48
N ARG A 115 6.49 -8.78 -6.97
CA ARG A 115 5.88 -7.71 -7.78
C ARG A 115 6.89 -6.61 -8.12
N ALA A 116 7.81 -6.28 -7.21
CA ALA A 116 8.90 -5.34 -7.46
C ALA A 116 9.87 -5.85 -8.56
N HIS A 117 10.13 -7.16 -8.60
CA HIS A 117 10.96 -7.78 -9.62
C HIS A 117 10.27 -8.03 -10.96
N ARG A 118 8.95 -7.86 -11.03
CA ARG A 118 8.25 -7.99 -12.32
C ARG A 118 8.83 -7.01 -13.32
N GLN A 119 9.17 -7.54 -14.51
CA GLN A 119 9.72 -6.71 -15.58
C GLN A 119 8.69 -5.68 -16.04
N ALA A 120 8.95 -4.42 -15.79
CA ALA A 120 8.12 -3.29 -16.14
C ALA A 120 8.99 -2.05 -16.28
N SER A 121 8.50 -1.07 -17.05
CA SER A 121 9.21 0.20 -17.26
C SER A 121 9.05 1.18 -16.10
N ASP A 122 8.02 0.99 -15.28
CA ASP A 122 7.75 1.85 -14.13
C ASP A 122 7.96 1.10 -12.81
N PRO A 123 8.40 1.79 -11.77
CA PRO A 123 8.49 1.22 -10.44
C PRO A 123 7.10 0.78 -9.95
N LEU A 124 7.09 -0.22 -9.07
CA LEU A 124 5.91 -0.57 -8.32
C LEU A 124 5.65 0.50 -7.26
N VAL A 125 4.46 1.07 -7.23
CA VAL A 125 4.02 1.90 -6.11
C VAL A 125 3.48 0.98 -5.01
N ILE A 126 4.14 0.96 -3.86
CA ILE A 126 3.59 0.36 -2.65
C ILE A 126 2.81 1.47 -1.94
N LEU A 127 1.50 1.36 -1.99
CA LEU A 127 0.59 2.24 -1.25
C LEU A 127 0.36 1.60 0.12
N ALA A 128 1.05 2.13 1.13
CA ALA A 128 0.94 1.66 2.50
C ALA A 128 0.01 2.60 3.29
N ILE A 129 -1.08 2.07 3.82
CA ILE A 129 -2.07 2.82 4.60
C ILE A 129 -2.24 2.28 6.03
N GLY A 130 -1.42 1.29 6.41
CA GLY A 130 -1.19 0.80 7.77
C GLY A 130 0.25 1.03 8.23
N LYS A 131 0.72 0.23 9.20
CA LYS A 131 2.12 0.27 9.65
C LYS A 131 3.08 -0.22 8.56
N LEU A 132 4.34 0.26 8.55
CA LEU A 132 5.33 -0.08 7.50
C LEU A 132 6.06 -1.41 7.68
N THR A 133 5.65 -2.28 8.60
CA THR A 133 6.35 -3.53 8.94
C THR A 133 6.59 -4.42 7.71
N ASN A 134 5.56 -4.69 6.91
CA ASN A 134 5.69 -5.53 5.70
C ASN A 134 6.68 -4.95 4.69
N VAL A 135 6.63 -3.63 4.49
CA VAL A 135 7.53 -2.91 3.57
C VAL A 135 8.98 -2.96 4.07
N ALA A 136 9.18 -2.73 5.36
CA ALA A 136 10.49 -2.81 6.00
C ALA A 136 11.09 -4.22 5.87
N LEU A 137 10.31 -5.25 6.15
CA LEU A 137 10.73 -6.66 6.02
C LEU A 137 11.05 -7.02 4.57
N ALA A 138 10.29 -6.53 3.58
CA ALA A 138 10.56 -6.77 2.16
C ALA A 138 11.89 -6.14 1.74
N ILE A 139 12.16 -4.90 2.14
CA ILE A 139 13.44 -4.23 1.88
C ILE A 139 14.60 -4.93 2.62
N ARG A 140 14.38 -5.37 3.87
CA ARG A 140 15.39 -6.08 4.67
C ARG A 140 15.75 -7.41 4.06
N LYS A 141 14.76 -8.17 3.56
CA LYS A 141 14.95 -9.47 2.91
C LYS A 141 15.62 -9.32 1.54
N ASP A 142 15.20 -8.37 0.75
CA ASP A 142 15.74 -8.13 -0.60
C ASP A 142 15.96 -6.65 -0.89
N PRO A 143 17.13 -6.08 -0.51
CA PRO A 143 17.42 -4.67 -0.76
C PRO A 143 17.48 -4.30 -2.25
N THR A 144 17.56 -5.27 -3.16
CA THR A 144 17.62 -5.01 -4.61
C THR A 144 16.27 -4.51 -5.17
N ILE A 145 15.21 -4.55 -4.38
CA ILE A 145 13.91 -3.95 -4.74
C ILE A 145 13.89 -2.43 -4.60
N ILE A 146 14.80 -1.84 -3.80
CA ILE A 146 14.82 -0.38 -3.53
C ILE A 146 14.69 0.47 -4.80
N PRO A 147 15.49 0.29 -5.85
CA PRO A 147 15.37 1.09 -7.07
C PRO A 147 14.14 0.75 -7.94
N LYS A 148 13.36 -0.27 -7.55
CA LYS A 148 12.21 -0.79 -8.31
C LYS A 148 10.87 -0.43 -7.70
N ILE A 149 10.88 0.19 -6.51
CA ILE A 149 9.69 0.56 -5.78
C ILE A 149 9.66 2.07 -5.51
N LYS A 150 8.46 2.57 -5.34
CA LYS A 150 8.16 3.87 -4.74
C LYS A 150 7.13 3.62 -3.64
N ILE A 151 7.38 4.14 -2.45
CA ILE A 151 6.48 4.00 -1.31
C ILE A 151 5.66 5.29 -1.20
N LEU A 152 4.33 5.16 -1.18
CA LEU A 152 3.42 6.22 -0.77
C LEU A 152 2.76 5.77 0.53
N TRP A 153 3.04 6.46 1.62
CA TRP A 153 2.62 6.05 2.95
C TRP A 153 1.72 7.09 3.61
N LEU A 154 0.56 6.63 4.09
CA LEU A 154 -0.29 7.39 5.00
C LEU A 154 0.26 7.23 6.42
N GLY A 155 0.83 8.29 6.97
CA GLY A 155 1.44 8.22 8.29
C GLY A 155 1.95 9.56 8.77
N THR A 156 2.38 9.57 10.01
CA THR A 156 2.88 10.73 10.73
C THR A 156 1.84 11.84 10.95
N ASN A 157 2.13 12.69 11.94
CA ASN A 157 1.37 13.90 12.20
C ASN A 157 2.32 15.07 12.44
N PHE A 158 1.92 16.27 12.02
CA PHE A 158 2.70 17.50 12.22
C PHE A 158 1.73 18.70 12.34
N PRO A 159 1.97 19.66 13.25
CA PRO A 159 3.14 19.83 14.12
C PRO A 159 3.10 19.03 15.43
N ILE A 160 2.01 18.33 15.72
CA ILE A 160 1.83 17.57 16.96
C ILE A 160 2.27 16.13 16.68
N ALA A 161 3.00 15.51 17.59
CA ALA A 161 3.37 14.10 17.51
C ALA A 161 2.15 13.18 17.72
N GLY A 162 2.31 11.91 17.36
CA GLY A 162 1.29 10.88 17.50
C GLY A 162 0.46 10.72 16.23
N GLU A 163 0.62 9.59 15.61
CA GLU A 163 -0.20 9.13 14.49
C GLU A 163 -0.21 7.60 14.53
N TYR A 164 -1.36 7.01 14.27
CA TYR A 164 -1.63 5.61 14.56
C TYR A 164 -0.72 4.64 13.81
N ASN A 165 -0.48 4.86 12.51
CA ASN A 165 0.37 3.99 11.71
C ASN A 165 1.84 4.08 12.11
N LEU A 166 2.32 5.30 12.41
CA LEU A 166 3.65 5.53 12.95
C LEU A 166 3.83 4.86 14.33
N ASP A 167 2.87 5.09 15.23
CA ASP A 167 2.95 4.62 16.62
C ASP A 167 2.80 3.07 16.69
N SER A 168 2.22 2.45 15.68
CA SER A 168 2.06 0.98 15.59
C SER A 168 3.38 0.24 15.34
N ASP A 169 4.37 0.85 14.64
CA ASP A 169 5.71 0.28 14.47
C ASP A 169 6.74 1.36 14.04
N PRO A 170 7.21 2.20 14.99
CA PRO A 170 8.15 3.28 14.68
C PRO A 170 9.48 2.80 14.09
N GLU A 171 9.93 1.60 14.47
CA GLU A 171 11.21 1.07 14.00
C GLU A 171 11.16 0.65 12.53
N SER A 172 10.03 0.15 12.06
CA SER A 172 9.83 -0.08 10.62
C SER A 172 9.93 1.22 9.81
N VAL A 173 9.37 2.31 10.34
CA VAL A 173 9.45 3.65 9.72
C VAL A 173 10.90 4.13 9.67
N ASN A 174 11.62 4.06 10.80
CA ASN A 174 13.04 4.43 10.87
C ASN A 174 13.88 3.64 9.86
N PHE A 175 13.65 2.33 9.76
CA PHE A 175 14.34 1.47 8.82
C PHE A 175 14.05 1.86 7.37
N VAL A 176 12.78 2.03 6.99
CA VAL A 176 12.38 2.38 5.61
C VAL A 176 12.97 3.73 5.20
N ILE A 177 12.88 4.76 6.04
CA ILE A 177 13.46 6.09 5.75
C ILE A 177 14.98 5.99 5.58
N SER A 178 15.65 5.18 6.39
CA SER A 178 17.11 5.01 6.35
C SER A 178 17.59 4.10 5.20
N SER A 179 16.70 3.35 4.56
CA SER A 179 17.04 2.38 3.51
C SER A 179 17.46 3.00 2.19
N GLY A 180 17.13 4.28 1.96
CA GLY A 180 17.30 4.97 0.69
C GLY A 180 16.20 4.71 -0.34
N ALA A 181 15.14 4.00 0.03
CA ALA A 181 13.95 3.87 -0.83
C ALA A 181 13.25 5.22 -1.02
N LEU A 182 12.69 5.43 -2.22
CA LEU A 182 11.89 6.62 -2.48
C LEU A 182 10.57 6.52 -1.72
N ILE A 183 10.38 7.37 -0.72
CA ILE A 183 9.17 7.45 0.08
C ILE A 183 8.54 8.84 0.00
N GLU A 184 7.24 8.87 -0.25
CA GLU A 184 6.38 10.04 -0.10
C GLU A 184 5.40 9.79 1.04
N ILE A 185 5.20 10.78 1.90
CA ILE A 185 4.39 10.66 3.11
C ILE A 185 3.16 11.55 2.99
N ALA A 186 1.98 10.95 3.03
CA ALA A 186 0.71 11.63 3.19
C ALA A 186 0.48 11.91 4.68
N VAL A 187 0.88 13.11 5.13
CA VAL A 187 0.84 13.50 6.55
C VAL A 187 -0.58 13.79 6.99
N VAL A 188 -0.99 13.25 8.14
CA VAL A 188 -2.37 13.34 8.64
C VAL A 188 -2.76 14.77 9.02
N ARG A 189 -1.97 15.46 9.84
CA ARG A 189 -2.19 16.84 10.29
C ARG A 189 -3.49 17.06 11.05
N TYR A 190 -3.72 16.26 12.07
CA TYR A 190 -4.90 16.38 12.93
C TYR A 190 -5.17 17.83 13.37
N LYS A 191 -6.43 18.25 13.26
CA LYS A 191 -6.92 19.59 13.62
C LYS A 191 -6.27 20.75 12.85
N GLN A 192 -5.62 20.47 11.73
CA GLN A 192 -5.09 21.49 10.81
C GLN A 192 -6.01 21.63 9.59
N SER A 193 -5.83 22.72 8.85
CA SER A 193 -6.58 22.99 7.61
C SER A 193 -5.97 22.34 6.35
N THR A 194 -5.07 21.38 6.53
CA THR A 194 -4.37 20.65 5.45
C THR A 194 -4.03 19.25 5.94
N GLY A 195 -3.51 18.40 5.04
CA GLY A 195 -3.20 17.01 5.33
C GLY A 195 -4.40 16.09 5.09
N THR A 196 -4.22 14.78 5.33
CA THR A 196 -5.27 13.79 5.05
C THR A 196 -6.49 13.93 5.96
N ALA A 197 -6.31 14.48 7.18
CA ALA A 197 -7.41 14.76 8.10
C ALA A 197 -8.46 15.76 7.55
N MET A 198 -8.17 16.45 6.44
CA MET A 198 -9.12 17.33 5.75
C MET A 198 -9.99 16.59 4.72
N VAL A 199 -9.61 15.38 4.34
CA VAL A 199 -10.40 14.54 3.44
C VAL A 199 -11.46 13.83 4.29
N THR A 200 -12.69 14.32 4.24
CA THR A 200 -13.80 13.80 5.04
C THR A 200 -14.93 13.36 4.13
N VAL A 201 -15.50 12.20 4.42
CA VAL A 201 -16.72 11.72 3.78
C VAL A 201 -17.91 12.15 4.62
N THR A 202 -18.95 12.71 4.01
CA THR A 202 -20.15 13.15 4.68
C THR A 202 -21.37 12.38 4.18
N PRO A 203 -22.52 12.38 4.91
CA PRO A 203 -23.75 11.74 4.43
C PRO A 203 -24.29 12.28 3.11
N LYS A 204 -23.66 13.31 2.53
CA LYS A 204 -24.05 13.91 1.25
C LYS A 204 -23.18 13.41 0.09
N ASP A 205 -22.08 12.77 0.40
CA ASP A 205 -21.14 12.19 -0.55
C ASP A 205 -21.52 10.76 -0.88
#